data_ec0dae68bbaa803f4c1082841442db70
#
_entry.id   ec0dae68bbaa803f4c1082841442db70
#
_cell.length_a   1.000
_cell.length_b   1.000
_cell.length_c   1.000
_cell.angle_alpha   90.00
_cell.angle_beta   90.00
_cell.angle_gamma   90.00
#
_symmetry.space_group_name_H-M   'P 1'
#
loop_
_entity.id
_entity.type
_entity.pdbx_description
1 polymer ?
#
loop_
_entity_poly.entity_id
_entity_poly.type
_entity_poly.pdbx_seq_one_letter_code
_entity_poly.pdbx_strand_id
1 'polypeptide(L)'
;MANNLFEKSFNLKNNSYLSSKFKPLWGQKGVFTSIPVIGKTPRFIGLNRYLSTFNNTCRDYKFDAKLNPKMIRELIGEDIKQIKIFNHLLRIATNGTTLSISLRKRTTTKSSVIGFIKKYKRKDFRNKNLYYKKILKFMSEINYSENEIILSRNGEITEGAVTNLIFIKEGKVYIPKIGYYYGNTLKLVEKISKFKFIKKTIFEKDLNQYSEISVSYTHLRAHETG
;
A
#
# COMPACT_ATOMS: atom_id res chain seq x y z
N MET A 1 -1.29 12.75 -10.18
CA MET A 1 -0.59 11.50 -9.80
C MET A 1 0.87 11.62 -10.15
N ALA A 2 1.81 11.12 -9.35
CA ALA A 2 3.23 11.16 -9.71
C ALA A 2 3.46 10.29 -10.96
N ASN A 3 4.19 10.82 -11.95
CA ASN A 3 4.56 10.07 -13.14
C ASN A 3 5.43 8.87 -12.78
N ASN A 4 5.17 7.74 -13.41
CA ASN A 4 6.03 6.57 -13.28
C ASN A 4 7.37 6.83 -14.00
N LEU A 5 8.47 6.34 -13.42
CA LEU A 5 9.78 6.37 -14.05
C LEU A 5 9.93 5.28 -15.11
N PHE A 6 9.34 4.13 -14.84
CA PHE A 6 9.13 3.10 -15.84
C PHE A 6 7.81 2.36 -15.61
N GLU A 7 7.32 1.74 -16.66
CA GLU A 7 6.08 0.97 -16.70
C GLU A 7 6.26 -0.22 -17.64
N LYS A 8 6.02 -1.43 -17.12
CA LYS A 8 6.09 -2.65 -17.91
C LYS A 8 4.90 -3.55 -17.62
N SER A 9 4.43 -4.26 -18.62
CA SER A 9 3.49 -5.37 -18.45
C SER A 9 3.97 -6.60 -19.19
N PHE A 10 3.59 -7.74 -18.66
CA PHE A 10 3.93 -9.05 -19.19
C PHE A 10 2.66 -9.89 -19.25
N ASN A 11 2.42 -10.55 -20.36
CA ASN A 11 1.41 -11.59 -20.45
C ASN A 11 1.97 -12.85 -19.79
N LEU A 12 1.19 -13.42 -18.86
CA LEU A 12 1.52 -14.68 -18.18
C LEU A 12 0.98 -15.82 -19.03
N LYS A 13 1.86 -16.61 -19.61
CA LYS A 13 1.49 -17.80 -20.40
C LYS A 13 2.52 -18.90 -20.15
N ASN A 14 2.06 -20.06 -19.68
CA ASN A 14 2.89 -21.24 -19.43
C ASN A 14 4.19 -20.93 -18.64
N ASN A 15 4.05 -20.20 -17.52
CA ASN A 15 5.17 -19.75 -16.67
C ASN A 15 6.19 -18.83 -17.37
N SER A 16 5.86 -18.28 -18.53
CA SER A 16 6.69 -17.30 -19.23
C SER A 16 6.11 -15.87 -19.08
N TYR A 17 7.00 -14.87 -19.16
CA TYR A 17 6.69 -13.45 -19.06
C TYR A 17 6.95 -12.78 -20.40
N LEU A 18 5.94 -12.71 -21.26
CA LEU A 18 6.05 -12.07 -22.56
C LEU A 18 5.72 -10.58 -22.45
N SER A 19 6.68 -9.73 -22.79
CA SER A 19 6.51 -8.27 -22.75
C SER A 19 5.28 -7.82 -23.54
N SER A 20 4.53 -6.87 -22.99
CA SER A 20 3.33 -6.32 -23.60
C SER A 20 3.15 -4.84 -23.25
N LYS A 21 2.25 -4.14 -23.96
CA LYS A 21 1.89 -2.76 -23.63
C LYS A 21 1.45 -2.64 -22.18
N PHE A 22 1.91 -1.61 -21.49
CA PHE A 22 1.58 -1.38 -20.09
C PHE A 22 0.08 -1.30 -19.83
N LYS A 23 -0.37 -2.01 -18.80
CA LYS A 23 -1.75 -2.04 -18.31
C LYS A 23 -1.76 -1.80 -16.81
N PRO A 24 -2.32 -0.71 -16.30
CA PRO A 24 -2.32 -0.41 -14.86
C PRO A 24 -3.21 -1.36 -14.04
N LEU A 25 -4.12 -2.10 -14.67
CA LEU A 25 -5.02 -3.14 -14.13
C LEU A 25 -6.04 -2.64 -13.08
N TRP A 26 -6.10 -1.34 -12.79
CA TRP A 26 -7.02 -0.81 -11.81
C TRP A 26 -8.49 -1.07 -12.15
N GLY A 27 -9.27 -1.49 -11.15
CA GLY A 27 -10.69 -1.79 -11.27
C GLY A 27 -11.01 -3.21 -11.72
N GLN A 28 -10.00 -4.01 -12.06
CA GLN A 28 -10.16 -5.41 -12.42
C GLN A 28 -10.16 -6.31 -11.16
N LYS A 29 -10.63 -7.55 -11.30
CA LYS A 29 -10.33 -8.60 -10.33
C LYS A 29 -8.82 -8.84 -10.38
N GLY A 30 -8.14 -8.64 -9.26
CA GLY A 30 -6.70 -8.77 -9.23
C GLY A 30 -6.10 -8.28 -7.92
N VAL A 31 -4.80 -8.43 -7.78
CA VAL A 31 -4.05 -8.11 -6.59
C VAL A 31 -2.84 -7.24 -6.91
N PHE A 32 -2.37 -6.49 -5.91
CA PHE A 32 -1.13 -5.72 -6.07
C PHE A 32 -0.35 -5.64 -4.75
N THR A 33 0.90 -5.28 -4.87
CA THR A 33 1.73 -4.87 -3.74
C THR A 33 2.54 -3.64 -4.11
N SER A 34 3.04 -2.91 -3.10
CA SER A 34 3.92 -1.75 -3.29
C SER A 34 5.09 -1.87 -2.32
N ILE A 35 6.29 -1.83 -2.86
CA ILE A 35 7.54 -2.12 -2.15
C ILE A 35 8.40 -0.87 -2.17
N PRO A 36 8.85 -0.34 -1.01
CA PRO A 36 9.78 0.79 -0.98
C PRO A 36 11.13 0.38 -1.55
N VAL A 37 11.69 1.25 -2.40
CA VAL A 37 13.04 1.14 -2.96
C VAL A 37 13.81 2.39 -2.57
N ILE A 38 14.92 2.25 -1.83
CA ILE A 38 15.67 3.36 -1.25
C ILE A 38 17.17 3.20 -1.42
N GLY A 39 17.91 4.32 -1.30
CA GLY A 39 19.37 4.36 -1.24
C GLY A 39 20.05 4.67 -2.57
N LYS A 40 21.37 4.76 -2.58
CA LYS A 40 22.18 4.90 -3.80
C LYS A 40 22.17 3.60 -4.60
N THR A 41 22.34 2.47 -3.92
CA THR A 41 22.07 1.13 -4.49
C THR A 41 20.63 0.74 -4.17
N PRO A 42 19.86 0.16 -5.12
CA PRO A 42 18.44 -0.14 -4.91
C PRO A 42 18.22 -1.20 -3.83
N ARG A 43 17.83 -0.75 -2.64
CA ARG A 43 17.43 -1.63 -1.54
C ARG A 43 15.91 -1.74 -1.50
N PHE A 44 15.40 -2.92 -1.75
CA PHE A 44 13.97 -3.24 -1.71
C PHE A 44 13.58 -3.60 -0.27
N ILE A 45 12.96 -2.66 0.43
CA ILE A 45 12.65 -2.82 1.85
C ILE A 45 11.56 -3.87 2.06
N GLY A 46 11.90 -4.95 2.76
CA GLY A 46 10.96 -6.02 3.07
C GLY A 46 10.49 -6.87 1.87
N LEU A 47 11.24 -6.91 0.77
CA LEU A 47 10.87 -7.57 -0.49
C LEU A 47 10.27 -8.97 -0.27
N ASN A 48 10.94 -9.83 0.49
CA ASN A 48 10.47 -11.21 0.74
C ASN A 48 9.08 -11.22 1.40
N ARG A 49 8.84 -10.35 2.40
CA ARG A 49 7.56 -10.25 3.09
C ARG A 49 6.45 -9.77 2.15
N TYR A 50 6.74 -8.76 1.33
CA TYR A 50 5.76 -8.22 0.39
C TYR A 50 5.41 -9.24 -0.70
N LEU A 51 6.40 -9.96 -1.23
CA LEU A 51 6.17 -11.01 -2.22
C LEU A 51 5.44 -12.22 -1.62
N SER A 52 5.78 -12.62 -0.40
CA SER A 52 5.04 -13.69 0.31
C SER A 52 3.56 -13.32 0.47
N THR A 53 3.26 -12.10 0.94
CA THR A 53 1.87 -11.63 1.07
C THR A 53 1.17 -11.56 -0.29
N PHE A 54 1.85 -11.08 -1.33
CA PHE A 54 1.33 -11.02 -2.69
C PHE A 54 0.99 -12.43 -3.23
N ASN A 55 1.93 -13.36 -3.12
CA ASN A 55 1.75 -14.74 -3.59
C ASN A 55 0.62 -15.46 -2.84
N ASN A 56 0.48 -15.22 -1.53
CA ASN A 56 -0.63 -15.75 -0.74
C ASN A 56 -1.97 -15.21 -1.25
N THR A 57 -2.05 -13.90 -1.49
CA THR A 57 -3.26 -13.28 -2.06
C THR A 57 -3.55 -13.78 -3.48
N CYS A 58 -2.52 -14.03 -4.31
CA CYS A 58 -2.70 -14.69 -5.61
C CYS A 58 -3.35 -16.06 -5.48
N ARG A 59 -2.93 -16.87 -4.50
CA ARG A 59 -3.55 -18.18 -4.23
C ARG A 59 -5.02 -18.05 -3.83
N ASP A 60 -5.34 -17.10 -2.95
CA ASP A 60 -6.73 -16.82 -2.54
C ASP A 60 -7.62 -16.44 -3.73
N TYR A 61 -7.04 -15.75 -4.72
CA TYR A 61 -7.69 -15.35 -5.96
C TYR A 61 -7.67 -16.44 -7.04
N LYS A 62 -7.02 -17.59 -6.77
CA LYS A 62 -6.79 -18.69 -7.71
C LYS A 62 -6.03 -18.25 -8.97
N PHE A 63 -5.01 -17.40 -8.78
CA PHE A 63 -4.08 -16.98 -9.82
C PHE A 63 -2.82 -17.81 -9.76
N ASP A 64 -2.40 -18.31 -10.90
CA ASP A 64 -1.09 -18.96 -11.06
C ASP A 64 -0.01 -17.91 -11.31
N ALA A 65 0.30 -17.13 -10.27
CA ALA A 65 1.32 -16.09 -10.31
C ALA A 65 2.17 -16.19 -9.03
N LYS A 66 3.35 -16.78 -9.15
CA LYS A 66 4.30 -16.93 -8.04
C LYS A 66 5.56 -16.15 -8.36
N LEU A 67 5.80 -15.09 -7.60
CA LEU A 67 6.98 -14.22 -7.76
C LEU A 67 8.00 -14.48 -6.67
N ASN A 68 9.28 -14.36 -7.01
CA ASN A 68 10.37 -14.38 -6.08
C ASN A 68 11.33 -13.18 -6.31
N PRO A 69 12.24 -12.86 -5.38
CA PRO A 69 13.12 -11.71 -5.49
C PRO A 69 14.04 -11.71 -6.71
N LYS A 70 14.50 -12.90 -7.14
CA LYS A 70 15.36 -13.04 -8.32
C LYS A 70 14.62 -12.63 -9.58
N MET A 71 13.42 -13.17 -9.79
CA MET A 71 12.54 -12.81 -10.92
C MET A 71 12.25 -11.31 -10.99
N ILE A 72 11.94 -10.67 -9.85
CA ILE A 72 11.68 -9.23 -9.85
C ILE A 72 12.90 -8.45 -10.29
N ARG A 73 14.10 -8.79 -9.80
CA ARG A 73 15.34 -8.12 -10.21
C ARG A 73 15.63 -8.32 -11.69
N GLU A 74 15.40 -9.51 -12.22
CA GLU A 74 15.57 -9.81 -13.66
C GLU A 74 14.59 -8.98 -14.52
N LEU A 75 13.31 -8.88 -14.12
CA LEU A 75 12.28 -8.17 -14.88
C LEU A 75 12.49 -6.64 -14.94
N ILE A 76 13.19 -6.05 -13.95
CA ILE A 76 13.34 -4.60 -13.85
C ILE A 76 14.81 -4.13 -13.86
N GLY A 77 15.78 -5.05 -13.89
CA GLY A 77 17.20 -4.72 -13.67
C GLY A 77 17.73 -3.66 -14.60
N GLU A 78 17.40 -3.72 -15.88
CA GLU A 78 17.84 -2.73 -16.88
C GLU A 78 17.23 -1.34 -16.64
N ASP A 79 15.95 -1.29 -16.24
CA ASP A 79 15.24 -0.02 -16.07
C ASP A 79 15.72 0.80 -14.87
N ILE A 80 16.27 0.14 -13.88
CA ILE A 80 16.73 0.81 -12.65
C ILE A 80 18.21 1.21 -12.69
N LYS A 81 18.99 0.76 -13.67
CA LYS A 81 20.44 1.05 -13.78
C LYS A 81 20.76 2.54 -13.84
N GLN A 82 19.91 3.33 -14.48
CA GLN A 82 20.14 4.78 -14.67
C GLN A 82 19.73 5.63 -13.47
N ILE A 83 19.09 5.03 -12.45
CA ILE A 83 18.60 5.76 -11.30
C ILE A 83 19.74 5.91 -10.28
N LYS A 84 20.19 7.14 -10.06
CA LYS A 84 21.30 7.45 -9.14
C LYS A 84 20.93 7.36 -7.66
N ILE A 85 19.69 7.76 -7.31
CA ILE A 85 19.20 7.79 -5.93
C ILE A 85 17.77 7.27 -5.90
N PHE A 86 17.53 6.27 -5.09
CA PHE A 86 16.21 5.68 -4.92
C PHE A 86 15.49 6.27 -3.72
N ASN A 87 14.31 6.80 -3.95
CA ASN A 87 13.26 7.11 -2.99
C ASN A 87 11.93 6.86 -3.70
N HIS A 88 11.68 5.58 -4.00
CA HIS A 88 10.66 5.17 -4.95
C HIS A 88 9.76 4.08 -4.37
N LEU A 89 8.64 3.84 -5.05
CA LEU A 89 7.74 2.70 -4.83
C LEU A 89 7.69 1.85 -6.07
N LEU A 90 8.09 0.60 -5.92
CA LEU A 90 7.85 -0.46 -6.89
C LEU A 90 6.46 -1.03 -6.66
N ARG A 91 5.56 -0.85 -7.62
CA ARG A 91 4.26 -1.50 -7.64
C ARG A 91 4.32 -2.73 -8.52
N ILE A 92 3.82 -3.83 -8.02
CA ILE A 92 3.63 -5.10 -8.74
C ILE A 92 2.15 -5.45 -8.65
N ALA A 93 1.53 -5.75 -9.77
CA ALA A 93 0.11 -6.08 -9.85
C ALA A 93 -0.15 -7.21 -10.83
N THR A 94 -1.18 -8.01 -10.56
CA THR A 94 -1.64 -9.03 -11.51
C THR A 94 -3.16 -9.21 -11.46
N ASN A 95 -3.74 -9.55 -12.59
CA ASN A 95 -5.12 -10.01 -12.72
C ASN A 95 -5.21 -11.53 -13.03
N GLY A 96 -4.08 -12.23 -12.91
CA GLY A 96 -3.95 -13.65 -13.22
C GLY A 96 -3.43 -13.96 -14.62
N THR A 97 -3.63 -13.07 -15.58
CA THR A 97 -3.16 -13.24 -16.98
C THR A 97 -2.10 -12.21 -17.39
N THR A 98 -2.04 -11.12 -16.68
CA THR A 98 -1.09 -10.03 -16.90
C THR A 98 -0.38 -9.70 -15.61
N LEU A 99 0.95 -9.61 -15.63
CA LEU A 99 1.78 -9.03 -14.59
C LEU A 99 2.11 -7.58 -15.00
N SER A 100 1.91 -6.63 -14.12
CA SER A 100 2.18 -5.22 -14.35
C SER A 100 3.13 -4.70 -13.30
N ILE A 101 4.24 -4.07 -13.71
CA ILE A 101 5.27 -3.53 -12.84
C ILE A 101 5.47 -2.06 -13.18
N SER A 102 5.49 -1.19 -12.17
CA SER A 102 5.82 0.22 -12.35
C SER A 102 6.62 0.75 -11.16
N LEU A 103 7.50 1.70 -11.43
CA LEU A 103 8.28 2.40 -10.41
C LEU A 103 7.93 3.89 -10.44
N ARG A 104 7.55 4.44 -9.30
CA ARG A 104 7.24 5.87 -9.17
C ARG A 104 7.99 6.49 -8.00
N LYS A 105 8.24 7.79 -8.05
CA LYS A 105 8.78 8.55 -6.93
C LYS A 105 7.81 8.47 -5.74
N ARG A 106 8.33 8.34 -4.52
CA ARG A 106 7.52 8.41 -3.31
C ARG A 106 7.06 9.84 -3.08
N THR A 107 5.79 10.01 -2.74
CA THR A 107 5.29 11.29 -2.26
C THR A 107 5.80 11.52 -0.84
N THR A 108 6.36 12.69 -0.59
CA THR A 108 6.69 13.12 0.77
C THR A 108 5.45 13.77 1.36
N THR A 109 4.97 13.24 2.47
CA THR A 109 3.86 13.84 3.22
C THR A 109 4.41 14.77 4.30
N LYS A 110 3.64 15.79 4.68
CA LYS A 110 3.91 16.61 5.87
C LYS A 110 3.84 15.77 7.14
N SER A 111 4.38 16.29 8.23
CA SER A 111 4.30 15.63 9.57
C SER A 111 2.86 15.52 10.07
N SER A 112 2.03 16.50 9.75
CA SER A 112 0.59 16.48 9.98
C SER A 112 -0.18 16.67 8.68
N VAL A 113 -1.33 16.04 8.56
CA VAL A 113 -2.20 16.09 7.39
C VAL A 113 -3.65 16.27 7.81
N ILE A 114 -4.46 16.87 6.93
CA ILE A 114 -5.90 17.01 7.13
C ILE A 114 -6.60 15.74 6.64
N GLY A 115 -7.40 15.11 7.49
CA GLY A 115 -8.17 13.92 7.16
C GLY A 115 -9.54 14.25 6.58
N PHE A 116 -9.89 13.73 5.40
CA PHE A 116 -11.20 13.84 4.78
C PHE A 116 -11.95 12.51 4.85
N ILE A 117 -13.07 12.48 5.55
CA ILE A 117 -13.88 11.27 5.67
C ILE A 117 -14.69 11.06 4.39
N LYS A 118 -14.61 9.87 3.82
CA LYS A 118 -15.42 9.43 2.68
C LYS A 118 -16.17 8.15 3.05
N LYS A 119 -17.50 8.18 2.94
CA LYS A 119 -18.37 7.02 3.16
C LYS A 119 -18.16 6.02 2.03
N TYR A 120 -17.38 4.98 2.29
CA TYR A 120 -17.06 3.95 1.31
C TYR A 120 -16.65 2.64 1.95
N LYS A 121 -17.28 1.54 1.54
CA LYS A 121 -16.90 0.17 1.89
C LYS A 121 -16.02 -0.41 0.79
N ARG A 122 -14.74 -0.62 1.07
CA ARG A 122 -13.83 -1.26 0.11
C ARG A 122 -14.22 -2.71 -0.14
N LYS A 123 -14.30 -3.08 -1.42
CA LYS A 123 -14.56 -4.47 -1.82
C LYS A 123 -13.37 -5.32 -1.43
N ASP A 124 -13.66 -6.48 -0.81
CA ASP A 124 -12.63 -7.44 -0.37
C ASP A 124 -11.47 -6.77 0.40
N PHE A 125 -11.81 -6.04 1.47
CA PHE A 125 -10.87 -5.26 2.27
C PHE A 125 -9.76 -6.10 2.92
N ARG A 126 -9.92 -7.42 3.07
CA ARG A 126 -8.91 -8.32 3.65
C ARG A 126 -7.68 -8.47 2.76
N ASN A 127 -7.83 -8.23 1.47
CA ASN A 127 -6.81 -8.39 0.45
C ASN A 127 -6.37 -7.05 -0.15
N LYS A 128 -5.09 -6.95 -0.54
CA LYS A 128 -4.58 -5.82 -1.30
C LYS A 128 -4.92 -6.00 -2.77
N ASN A 129 -6.16 -5.68 -3.13
CA ASN A 129 -6.75 -5.96 -4.43
C ASN A 129 -6.80 -4.73 -5.35
N LEU A 130 -7.13 -4.95 -6.63
CA LEU A 130 -7.17 -3.92 -7.67
C LEU A 130 -8.52 -3.18 -7.79
N TYR A 131 -9.51 -3.44 -6.92
CA TYR A 131 -10.80 -2.73 -6.92
C TYR A 131 -10.68 -1.30 -6.38
N TYR A 132 -9.76 -0.51 -6.96
CA TYR A 132 -9.33 0.78 -6.44
C TYR A 132 -9.85 2.00 -7.21
N LYS A 133 -10.62 1.85 -8.31
CA LYS A 133 -11.08 2.98 -9.13
C LYS A 133 -11.74 4.09 -8.31
N LYS A 134 -12.64 3.76 -7.38
CA LYS A 134 -13.32 4.75 -6.53
C LYS A 134 -12.35 5.42 -5.56
N ILE A 135 -11.43 4.66 -4.98
CA ILE A 135 -10.39 5.21 -4.10
C ILE A 135 -9.47 6.15 -4.88
N LEU A 136 -9.03 5.77 -6.08
CA LEU A 136 -8.21 6.63 -6.93
C LEU A 136 -8.92 7.92 -7.31
N LYS A 137 -10.26 7.87 -7.52
CA LYS A 137 -11.07 9.07 -7.70
C LYS A 137 -11.02 9.97 -6.47
N PHE A 138 -11.25 9.46 -5.27
CA PHE A 138 -11.14 10.25 -4.05
C PHE A 138 -9.73 10.85 -3.89
N MET A 139 -8.70 10.06 -4.19
CA MET A 139 -7.31 10.51 -4.13
C MET A 139 -7.00 11.63 -5.13
N SER A 140 -7.64 11.66 -6.29
CA SER A 140 -7.44 12.73 -7.29
C SER A 140 -8.09 14.06 -6.89
N GLU A 141 -8.97 14.05 -5.89
CA GLU A 141 -9.66 15.23 -5.38
C GLU A 141 -8.87 15.99 -4.30
N ILE A 142 -7.72 15.44 -3.84
CA ILE A 142 -6.94 16.02 -2.74
C ILE A 142 -5.45 16.17 -3.08
N ASN A 143 -4.77 17.06 -2.36
CA ASN A 143 -3.31 17.10 -2.35
C ASN A 143 -2.75 16.08 -1.35
N TYR A 144 -2.19 14.99 -1.85
CA TYR A 144 -1.69 13.86 -1.05
C TYR A 144 -0.49 14.18 -0.15
N SER A 145 0.19 15.29 -0.35
CA SER A 145 1.27 15.71 0.54
C SER A 145 0.77 16.32 1.85
N GLU A 146 -0.49 16.77 1.85
CA GLU A 146 -1.10 17.56 2.94
C GLU A 146 -2.40 16.94 3.48
N ASN A 147 -2.96 15.99 2.74
CA ASN A 147 -4.28 15.45 3.05
C ASN A 147 -4.30 13.92 2.99
N GLU A 148 -5.19 13.32 3.78
CA GLU A 148 -5.46 11.88 3.78
C GLU A 148 -6.97 11.63 3.61
N ILE A 149 -7.34 10.61 2.87
CA ILE A 149 -8.72 10.12 2.80
C ILE A 149 -8.91 9.05 3.87
N ILE A 150 -9.85 9.27 4.75
CA ILE A 150 -10.28 8.33 5.78
C ILE A 150 -11.57 7.66 5.31
N LEU A 151 -11.57 6.35 5.24
CA LEU A 151 -12.74 5.58 4.81
C LEU A 151 -13.61 5.23 6.01
N SER A 152 -14.91 5.42 5.86
CA SER A 152 -15.89 5.01 6.85
C SER A 152 -16.99 4.15 6.24
N ARG A 153 -17.61 3.32 7.08
CA ARG A 153 -18.75 2.48 6.75
C ARG A 153 -19.77 2.55 7.87
N ASN A 154 -20.98 3.03 7.56
CA ASN A 154 -22.06 3.20 8.55
C ASN A 154 -21.61 3.96 9.81
N GLY A 155 -20.81 5.02 9.61
CA GLY A 155 -20.26 5.83 10.71
C GLY A 155 -19.07 5.21 11.43
N GLU A 156 -18.64 3.99 11.08
CA GLU A 156 -17.44 3.35 11.62
C GLU A 156 -16.23 3.64 10.75
N ILE A 157 -15.16 4.13 11.36
CA ILE A 157 -13.85 4.33 10.70
C ILE A 157 -13.21 2.97 10.44
N THR A 158 -12.71 2.78 9.22
CA THR A 158 -12.11 1.50 8.81
C THR A 158 -10.62 1.60 8.49
N GLU A 159 -10.23 2.41 7.52
CA GLU A 159 -8.84 2.56 7.08
C GLU A 159 -8.64 3.89 6.35
N GLY A 160 -7.40 4.28 6.05
CA GLY A 160 -7.13 5.32 5.06
C GLY A 160 -7.22 4.77 3.64
N ALA A 161 -7.24 5.64 2.62
CA ALA A 161 -7.33 5.23 1.23
C ALA A 161 -6.24 4.22 0.82
N VAL A 162 -5.01 4.42 1.32
CA VAL A 162 -3.84 3.56 1.08
C VAL A 162 -3.04 3.28 2.36
N THR A 163 -3.62 3.59 3.52
CA THR A 163 -2.98 3.58 4.84
C THR A 163 -3.79 2.78 5.84
N ASN A 164 -3.14 2.38 6.95
CA ASN A 164 -3.86 1.97 8.15
C ASN A 164 -3.88 3.13 9.14
N LEU A 165 -4.92 3.20 9.93
CA LEU A 165 -5.12 4.25 10.94
C LEU A 165 -4.77 3.70 12.33
N ILE A 166 -4.11 4.53 13.12
CA ILE A 166 -3.72 4.28 14.51
C ILE A 166 -4.24 5.46 15.33
N PHE A 167 -4.91 5.18 16.42
CA PHE A 167 -5.55 6.16 17.28
C PHE A 167 -4.95 6.10 18.68
N ILE A 168 -4.65 7.25 19.27
CA ILE A 168 -4.07 7.34 20.61
C ILE A 168 -5.05 8.06 21.53
N LYS A 169 -5.34 7.45 22.65
CA LYS A 169 -6.17 8.01 23.73
C LYS A 169 -5.66 7.51 25.07
N GLU A 170 -5.40 8.43 26.01
CA GLU A 170 -4.98 8.11 27.39
C GLU A 170 -3.79 7.13 27.43
N GLY A 171 -2.77 7.38 26.58
CA GLY A 171 -1.57 6.53 26.49
C GLY A 171 -1.80 5.12 25.90
N LYS A 172 -3.00 4.82 25.45
CA LYS A 172 -3.36 3.53 24.81
C LYS A 172 -3.45 3.69 23.30
N VAL A 173 -3.06 2.63 22.59
CA VAL A 173 -3.04 2.59 21.12
C VAL A 173 -4.19 1.73 20.61
N TYR A 174 -5.03 2.32 19.76
CA TYR A 174 -6.17 1.65 19.17
C TYR A 174 -6.06 1.57 17.66
N ILE A 175 -6.59 0.50 17.08
CA ILE A 175 -6.78 0.34 15.63
C ILE A 175 -8.23 -0.10 15.38
N PRO A 176 -8.79 0.17 14.19
CA PRO A 176 -10.10 -0.32 13.82
C PRO A 176 -10.24 -1.83 14.05
N LYS A 177 -11.40 -2.26 14.53
CA LYS A 177 -11.66 -3.69 14.83
C LYS A 177 -11.79 -4.51 13.54
N ILE A 178 -12.47 -3.96 12.54
CA ILE A 178 -12.82 -4.62 11.27
C ILE A 178 -12.79 -3.64 10.09
N GLY A 179 -12.90 -4.17 8.88
CA GLY A 179 -13.14 -3.37 7.67
C GLY A 179 -11.89 -2.79 7.01
N TYR A 180 -10.71 -3.19 7.42
CA TYR A 180 -9.44 -2.69 6.88
C TYR A 180 -8.53 -3.80 6.38
N TYR A 181 -7.63 -3.44 5.49
CA TYR A 181 -6.49 -4.28 5.10
C TYR A 181 -5.40 -4.22 6.18
N TYR A 182 -5.08 -5.35 6.77
CA TYR A 182 -4.01 -5.44 7.76
C TYR A 182 -2.64 -5.42 7.06
N GLY A 183 -2.11 -4.21 6.83
CA GLY A 183 -0.93 -3.96 6.00
C GLY A 183 0.39 -4.44 6.63
N ASN A 184 1.39 -4.70 5.78
CA ASN A 184 2.71 -5.15 6.23
C ASN A 184 3.41 -4.13 7.15
N THR A 185 3.16 -2.84 6.94
CA THR A 185 3.71 -1.77 7.78
C THR A 185 3.08 -1.79 9.16
N LEU A 186 1.74 -1.87 9.25
CA LEU A 186 1.07 -1.96 10.55
C LEU A 186 1.53 -3.20 11.33
N LYS A 187 1.64 -4.36 10.66
CA LYS A 187 2.19 -5.58 11.27
C LYS A 187 3.60 -5.39 11.82
N LEU A 188 4.44 -4.65 11.11
CA LEU A 188 5.80 -4.36 11.56
C LEU A 188 5.77 -3.43 12.78
N VAL A 189 5.01 -2.34 12.72
CA VAL A 189 4.87 -1.37 13.82
C VAL A 189 4.35 -2.06 15.08
N GLU A 190 3.32 -2.89 14.97
CA GLU A 190 2.76 -3.65 16.08
C GLU A 190 3.80 -4.62 16.69
N LYS A 191 4.65 -5.24 15.85
CA LYS A 191 5.69 -6.16 16.31
C LYS A 191 6.82 -5.47 17.07
N ILE A 192 7.25 -4.27 16.64
CA ILE A 192 8.40 -3.55 17.22
C ILE A 192 8.00 -2.56 18.31
N SER A 193 6.72 -2.20 18.36
CA SER A 193 6.19 -1.28 19.35
C SER A 193 6.19 -1.90 20.76
N LYS A 194 6.47 -1.07 21.77
CA LYS A 194 6.28 -1.42 23.18
C LYS A 194 4.82 -1.34 23.60
N PHE A 195 3.95 -0.73 22.79
CA PHE A 195 2.53 -0.56 23.08
C PHE A 195 1.71 -1.76 22.60
N LYS A 196 0.72 -2.13 23.39
CA LYS A 196 -0.29 -3.10 22.99
C LYS A 196 -1.33 -2.41 22.10
N PHE A 197 -1.57 -2.94 20.90
CA PHE A 197 -2.58 -2.44 19.98
C PHE A 197 -3.94 -3.05 20.32
N ILE A 198 -4.90 -2.19 20.61
CA ILE A 198 -6.26 -2.57 21.01
C ILE A 198 -7.20 -2.42 19.80
N LYS A 199 -7.82 -3.53 19.38
CA LYS A 199 -8.84 -3.49 18.31
C LYS A 199 -10.15 -2.98 18.87
N LYS A 200 -10.64 -1.85 18.36
CA LYS A 200 -11.86 -1.18 18.82
C LYS A 200 -12.68 -0.68 17.61
N THR A 201 -14.01 -0.72 17.73
CA THR A 201 -14.87 0.00 16.80
C THR A 201 -14.73 1.49 17.08
N ILE A 202 -14.36 2.26 16.07
CA ILE A 202 -14.10 3.71 16.16
C ILE A 202 -15.14 4.41 15.31
N PHE A 203 -15.94 5.28 15.90
CA PHE A 203 -17.00 6.02 15.19
C PHE A 203 -16.51 7.41 14.77
N GLU A 204 -17.02 7.89 13.65
CA GLU A 204 -16.75 9.26 13.16
C GLU A 204 -17.01 10.32 14.23
N LYS A 205 -18.12 10.19 14.98
CA LYS A 205 -18.52 11.11 16.03
C LYS A 205 -17.58 11.16 17.24
N ASP A 206 -16.74 10.13 17.40
CA ASP A 206 -15.85 9.97 18.56
C ASP A 206 -14.40 10.36 18.24
N LEU A 207 -14.10 10.83 17.04
CA LEU A 207 -12.72 11.13 16.62
C LEU A 207 -12.04 12.20 17.48
N ASN A 208 -12.81 13.18 17.98
CA ASN A 208 -12.34 14.24 18.87
C ASN A 208 -11.90 13.76 20.27
N GLN A 209 -12.24 12.52 20.65
CA GLN A 209 -11.82 11.92 21.90
C GLN A 209 -10.38 11.37 21.86
N TYR A 210 -9.77 11.29 20.68
CA TYR A 210 -8.41 10.79 20.49
C TYR A 210 -7.45 11.96 20.46
N SER A 211 -6.38 11.88 21.25
CA SER A 211 -5.33 12.91 21.31
C SER A 211 -4.50 12.96 20.02
N GLU A 212 -4.40 11.82 19.33
CA GLU A 212 -3.66 11.71 18.07
C GLU A 212 -4.30 10.64 17.16
N ILE A 213 -4.29 10.93 15.86
CA ILE A 213 -4.64 9.98 14.80
C ILE A 213 -3.47 9.90 13.84
N SER A 214 -2.79 8.77 13.87
CA SER A 214 -1.62 8.52 13.02
C SER A 214 -1.97 7.57 11.87
N VAL A 215 -1.23 7.69 10.79
CA VAL A 215 -1.36 6.83 9.60
C VAL A 215 -0.10 6.01 9.38
N SER A 216 -0.25 4.71 9.14
CA SER A 216 0.86 3.87 8.74
C SER A 216 0.88 3.67 7.23
N TYR A 217 1.92 4.20 6.62
CA TYR A 217 2.19 4.05 5.18
C TYR A 217 3.18 2.92 4.91
N THR A 218 3.19 2.43 3.68
CA THR A 218 4.36 1.71 3.13
C THR A 218 5.63 2.62 3.13
N HIS A 219 5.52 3.84 3.63
CA HIS A 219 6.51 4.93 3.57
C HIS A 219 7.02 5.37 4.94
N LEU A 220 7.07 4.53 5.95
CA LEU A 220 7.68 4.90 7.23
C LEU A 220 9.05 5.55 7.00
N ARG A 221 9.19 6.83 7.35
CA ARG A 221 10.46 7.39 7.77
C ARG A 221 10.68 6.91 9.19
N ALA A 222 11.79 6.23 9.47
CA ALA A 222 12.36 6.30 10.79
C ALA A 222 12.73 7.78 11.00
N HIS A 223 12.09 8.47 11.94
CA HIS A 223 12.67 9.66 12.51
C HIS A 223 13.90 9.16 13.26
N GLU A 224 15.07 9.44 12.73
CA GLU A 224 16.27 9.47 13.52
C GLU A 224 16.06 10.63 14.50
N THR A 225 15.77 10.31 15.74
CA THR A 225 15.90 11.25 16.84
C THR A 225 17.40 11.50 16.99
N GLY A 226 17.85 12.68 16.56
CA GLY A 226 19.15 13.21 16.90
C GLY A 226 19.21 13.53 18.39
#